data_c87f412a359c56335fff2a5e2d0ba5b1
#
_entry.id   c87f412a359c56335fff2a5e2d0ba5b1
#
_cell.length_a   1.000
_cell.length_b   1.000
_cell.length_c   1.000
_cell.angle_alpha   90.00
_cell.angle_beta   90.00
_cell.angle_gamma   90.00
#
_symmetry.space_group_name_H-M   'P 1'
#
loop_
_entity.id
_entity.type
_entity.pdbx_description
1 polymer ?
#
loop_
_entity_poly.entity_id
_entity_poly.type
_entity_poly.pdbx_seq_one_letter_code
_entity_poly.pdbx_strand_id
1 'polypeptide(L)'
;WLPRLVVAPSFLLSLLFIYGLMAWNGYLSFSASRILPNYDFVGLAQYEALFDNERFRVAMGNLAIFGVLFIGGAMAVGVVLAILLDQKVRGEGLLRTIYLYPMAISFIVTGTAWKWMLNPGQGLEHLMHQWGFAGFSFDWLINPEMAIYCVVIAGVWQSAGFVMALFLAGLRGIDDSIIKAAQVDGASLPRIYWRIVIPSLRPVFFSTLMVVSHLAIKSFDLVMA
;
A
#
# COMPACT_ATOMS: atom_id res chain seq x y z
N TRP A 1 -31.50 -26.59 2.90
CA TRP A 1 -31.29 -26.38 4.35
C TRP A 1 -29.87 -26.77 4.77
N LEU A 2 -29.32 -27.89 4.28
CA LEU A 2 -28.00 -28.40 4.66
C LEU A 2 -26.85 -27.34 4.47
N PRO A 3 -26.71 -26.65 3.33
CA PRO A 3 -25.66 -25.66 3.16
C PRO A 3 -25.72 -24.52 4.17
N ARG A 4 -26.94 -24.10 4.56
CA ARG A 4 -27.13 -23.05 5.58
C ARG A 4 -26.71 -23.51 6.97
N LEU A 5 -26.95 -24.75 7.34
CA LEU A 5 -26.54 -25.31 8.62
C LEU A 5 -25.01 -25.43 8.72
N VAL A 6 -24.35 -25.79 7.62
CA VAL A 6 -22.89 -25.92 7.58
C VAL A 6 -22.19 -24.55 7.69
N VAL A 7 -22.77 -23.49 7.09
CA VAL A 7 -22.20 -22.13 7.11
C VAL A 7 -22.61 -21.35 8.35
N ALA A 8 -23.74 -21.70 9.00
CA ALA A 8 -24.28 -20.97 10.14
C ALA A 8 -23.29 -20.79 11.31
N PRO A 9 -22.52 -21.82 11.76
CA PRO A 9 -21.58 -21.64 12.87
C PRO A 9 -20.49 -20.61 12.56
N SER A 10 -19.87 -20.69 11.37
CA SER A 10 -18.81 -19.75 10.97
C SER A 10 -19.37 -18.32 10.78
N PHE A 11 -20.57 -18.21 10.25
CA PHE A 11 -21.25 -16.92 10.11
C PHE A 11 -21.59 -16.31 11.47
N LEU A 12 -22.13 -17.09 12.41
CA LEU A 12 -22.44 -16.62 13.76
C LEU A 12 -21.19 -16.19 14.53
N LEU A 13 -20.09 -16.96 14.42
CA LEU A 13 -18.81 -16.59 15.02
C LEU A 13 -18.27 -15.29 14.41
N SER A 14 -18.32 -15.13 13.10
CA SER A 14 -17.91 -13.89 12.44
C SER A 14 -18.78 -12.71 12.87
N LEU A 15 -20.08 -12.91 12.96
CA LEU A 15 -21.01 -11.87 13.42
C LEU A 15 -20.74 -11.47 14.87
N LEU A 16 -20.52 -12.42 15.75
CA LEU A 16 -20.22 -12.15 17.16
C LEU A 16 -18.86 -11.46 17.33
N PHE A 17 -17.79 -12.01 16.76
CA PHE A 17 -16.44 -11.51 16.99
C PHE A 17 -16.13 -10.25 16.16
N ILE A 18 -16.60 -10.14 14.93
CA ILE A 18 -16.31 -8.93 14.12
C ILE A 18 -17.28 -7.82 14.51
N TYR A 19 -18.58 -8.03 14.30
CA TYR A 19 -19.56 -6.98 14.53
C TYR A 19 -19.82 -6.71 16.01
N GLY A 20 -19.77 -7.74 16.86
CA GLY A 20 -19.89 -7.59 18.31
C GLY A 20 -18.77 -6.77 18.88
N LEU A 21 -17.49 -7.04 18.49
CA LEU A 21 -16.33 -6.24 18.92
C LEU A 21 -16.37 -4.83 18.34
N MET A 22 -16.82 -4.65 17.09
CA MET A 22 -17.00 -3.30 16.53
C MET A 22 -18.03 -2.48 17.34
N ALA A 23 -19.19 -3.06 17.65
CA ALA A 23 -20.21 -2.41 18.46
C ALA A 23 -19.69 -2.11 19.88
N TRP A 24 -18.97 -3.05 20.48
CA TRP A 24 -18.34 -2.88 21.78
C TRP A 24 -17.32 -1.75 21.78
N ASN A 25 -16.39 -1.71 20.81
CA ASN A 25 -15.44 -0.61 20.65
C ASN A 25 -16.14 0.73 20.41
N GLY A 26 -17.23 0.73 19.60
CA GLY A 26 -18.06 1.90 19.41
C GLY A 26 -18.65 2.40 20.72
N TYR A 27 -19.19 1.52 21.57
CA TYR A 27 -19.70 1.88 22.89
C TYR A 27 -18.59 2.45 23.79
N LEU A 28 -17.43 1.78 23.87
CA LEU A 28 -16.29 2.23 24.66
C LEU A 28 -15.76 3.60 24.23
N SER A 29 -15.87 3.94 22.94
CA SER A 29 -15.43 5.26 22.44
C SER A 29 -16.20 6.45 23.00
N PHE A 30 -17.42 6.22 23.49
CA PHE A 30 -18.24 7.23 24.20
C PHE A 30 -18.10 7.18 25.71
N SER A 31 -17.25 6.32 26.23
CA SER A 31 -17.01 6.14 27.65
C SER A 31 -15.69 6.78 28.11
N ALA A 32 -15.49 6.93 29.42
CA ALA A 32 -14.24 7.40 30.02
C ALA A 32 -13.11 6.35 29.99
N SER A 33 -13.22 5.35 29.12
CA SER A 33 -12.24 4.28 28.96
C SER A 33 -10.88 4.81 28.49
N ARG A 34 -9.81 4.27 29.09
CA ARG A 34 -8.42 4.52 28.69
C ARG A 34 -7.74 3.18 28.42
N ILE A 35 -6.74 2.81 29.21
CA ILE A 35 -6.05 1.49 29.10
C ILE A 35 -6.96 0.38 29.63
N LEU A 36 -7.70 0.64 30.70
CA LEU A 36 -8.69 -0.27 31.27
C LEU A 36 -10.10 0.21 30.92
N PRO A 37 -11.04 -0.72 30.67
CA PRO A 37 -12.41 -0.37 30.38
C PRO A 37 -13.03 0.38 31.57
N ASN A 38 -13.59 1.56 31.31
CA ASN A 38 -14.44 2.32 32.22
C ASN A 38 -15.75 2.60 31.48
N TYR A 39 -16.87 2.27 32.11
CA TYR A 39 -18.20 2.32 31.48
C TYR A 39 -18.93 3.64 31.72
N ASP A 40 -18.29 4.61 32.40
CA ASP A 40 -18.88 5.92 32.60
C ASP A 40 -19.06 6.63 31.26
N PHE A 41 -20.29 6.94 30.91
CA PHE A 41 -20.61 7.58 29.64
C PHE A 41 -20.23 9.07 29.69
N VAL A 42 -19.32 9.48 28.81
CA VAL A 42 -18.81 10.86 28.70
C VAL A 42 -19.18 11.54 27.37
N GLY A 43 -20.00 10.90 26.56
CA GLY A 43 -20.41 11.44 25.27
C GLY A 43 -19.22 11.64 24.32
N LEU A 44 -19.10 12.83 23.72
CA LEU A 44 -18.07 13.15 22.72
C LEU A 44 -16.78 13.72 23.31
N ALA A 45 -16.63 13.80 24.64
CA ALA A 45 -15.45 14.43 25.28
C ALA A 45 -14.12 13.79 24.88
N GLN A 46 -14.10 12.46 24.63
CA GLN A 46 -12.89 11.78 24.15
C GLN A 46 -12.52 12.18 22.71
N TYR A 47 -13.52 12.44 21.88
CA TYR A 47 -13.30 12.89 20.50
C TYR A 47 -12.82 14.34 20.47
N GLU A 48 -13.36 15.21 21.31
CA GLU A 48 -12.88 16.60 21.47
C GLU A 48 -11.41 16.60 21.89
N ALA A 49 -11.06 15.85 22.96
CA ALA A 49 -9.69 15.71 23.41
C ALA A 49 -8.76 15.12 22.34
N LEU A 50 -9.25 14.22 21.48
CA LEU A 50 -8.47 13.65 20.40
C LEU A 50 -8.14 14.71 19.33
N PHE A 51 -9.13 15.48 18.88
CA PHE A 51 -8.92 16.53 17.88
C PHE A 51 -8.12 17.71 18.38
N ASP A 52 -8.12 17.99 19.68
CA ASP A 52 -7.27 19.00 20.30
C ASP A 52 -5.83 18.53 20.50
N ASN A 53 -5.57 17.22 20.38
CA ASN A 53 -4.24 16.66 20.55
C ASN A 53 -3.37 16.97 19.32
N GLU A 54 -2.28 17.71 19.54
CA GLU A 54 -1.33 18.10 18.48
C GLU A 54 -0.70 16.87 17.81
N ARG A 55 -0.35 15.84 18.59
CA ARG A 55 0.23 14.60 18.04
C ARG A 55 -0.74 13.90 17.07
N PHE A 56 -2.03 13.91 17.39
CA PHE A 56 -3.05 13.35 16.52
C PHE A 56 -3.14 14.13 15.20
N ARG A 57 -3.12 15.46 15.26
CA ARG A 57 -3.15 16.31 14.06
C ARG A 57 -1.93 16.08 13.16
N VAL A 58 -0.74 16.02 13.75
CA VAL A 58 0.50 15.69 13.01
C VAL A 58 0.43 14.29 12.42
N ALA A 59 -0.04 13.29 13.18
CA ALA A 59 -0.18 11.92 12.69
C ALA A 59 -1.16 11.81 11.53
N MET A 60 -2.29 12.54 11.58
CA MET A 60 -3.27 12.58 10.49
C MET A 60 -2.71 13.26 9.23
N GLY A 61 -1.93 14.34 9.40
CA GLY A 61 -1.20 14.99 8.31
C GLY A 61 -0.21 14.03 7.64
N ASN A 62 0.60 13.36 8.43
CA ASN A 62 1.56 12.37 7.95
C ASN A 62 0.86 11.18 7.26
N LEU A 63 -0.26 10.71 7.80
CA LEU A 63 -1.05 9.64 7.18
C LEU A 63 -1.60 10.08 5.82
N ALA A 64 -2.05 11.31 5.68
CA ALA A 64 -2.53 11.85 4.41
C ALA A 64 -1.40 11.93 3.37
N ILE A 65 -0.23 12.47 3.75
CA ILE A 65 0.96 12.55 2.87
C ILE A 65 1.40 11.14 2.47
N PHE A 66 1.57 10.24 3.45
CA PHE A 66 1.95 8.86 3.22
C PHE A 66 0.93 8.16 2.30
N GLY A 67 -0.36 8.27 2.60
CA GLY A 67 -1.43 7.63 1.83
C GLY A 67 -1.41 8.04 0.36
N VAL A 68 -1.36 9.34 0.08
CA VAL A 68 -1.33 9.86 -1.30
C VAL A 68 -0.07 9.40 -2.05
N LEU A 69 1.10 9.57 -1.44
CA LEU A 69 2.38 9.24 -2.08
C LEU A 69 2.59 7.72 -2.21
N PHE A 70 2.23 6.95 -1.19
CA PHE A 70 2.34 5.50 -1.21
C PHE A 70 1.39 4.88 -2.25
N ILE A 71 0.11 5.26 -2.23
CA ILE A 71 -0.88 4.75 -3.18
C ILE A 71 -0.49 5.16 -4.60
N GLY A 72 -0.20 6.45 -4.81
CA GLY A 72 0.20 6.98 -6.12
C GLY A 72 1.49 6.33 -6.63
N GLY A 73 2.51 6.22 -5.79
CA GLY A 73 3.80 5.60 -6.11
C GLY A 73 3.67 4.10 -6.41
N ALA A 74 3.00 3.33 -5.55
CA ALA A 74 2.80 1.89 -5.76
C ALA A 74 1.99 1.61 -7.03
N MET A 75 0.92 2.39 -7.27
CA MET A 75 0.13 2.27 -8.49
C MET A 75 0.95 2.62 -9.73
N ALA A 76 1.67 3.74 -9.73
CA ALA A 76 2.47 4.16 -10.88
C ALA A 76 3.58 3.16 -11.21
N VAL A 77 4.38 2.77 -10.21
CA VAL A 77 5.49 1.80 -10.41
C VAL A 77 4.93 0.45 -10.81
N GLY A 78 3.89 -0.05 -10.13
CA GLY A 78 3.29 -1.35 -10.43
C GLY A 78 2.68 -1.43 -11.83
N VAL A 79 1.96 -0.39 -12.28
CA VAL A 79 1.41 -0.32 -13.64
C VAL A 79 2.52 -0.29 -14.69
N VAL A 80 3.57 0.50 -14.48
CA VAL A 80 4.73 0.53 -15.40
C VAL A 80 5.39 -0.85 -15.49
N LEU A 81 5.65 -1.50 -14.35
CA LEU A 81 6.21 -2.85 -14.33
C LEU A 81 5.30 -3.87 -15.03
N ALA A 82 3.98 -3.77 -14.84
CA ALA A 82 3.03 -4.66 -15.51
C ALA A 82 3.07 -4.48 -17.03
N ILE A 83 3.07 -3.25 -17.53
CA ILE A 83 3.16 -2.95 -18.97
C ILE A 83 4.49 -3.45 -19.55
N LEU A 84 5.62 -3.27 -18.84
CA LEU A 84 6.91 -3.75 -19.30
C LEU A 84 6.97 -5.27 -19.36
N LEU A 85 6.42 -5.98 -18.37
CA LEU A 85 6.38 -7.45 -18.35
C LEU A 85 5.38 -8.05 -19.38
N ASP A 86 4.35 -7.28 -19.76
CA ASP A 86 3.41 -7.71 -20.78
C ASP A 86 4.05 -7.81 -22.20
N GLN A 87 5.19 -7.16 -22.42
CA GLN A 87 5.93 -7.12 -23.69
C GLN A 87 6.72 -8.41 -24.04
N LYS A 88 6.38 -9.58 -23.49
CA LYS A 88 7.04 -10.88 -23.75
C LYS A 88 8.55 -10.88 -23.50
N VAL A 89 8.96 -10.39 -22.33
CA VAL A 89 10.36 -10.30 -21.92
C VAL A 89 10.94 -11.70 -21.64
N ARG A 90 12.19 -11.96 -22.11
CA ARG A 90 12.92 -13.20 -21.77
C ARG A 90 13.16 -13.23 -20.24
N GLY A 91 12.84 -14.36 -19.59
CA GLY A 91 13.01 -14.49 -18.14
C GLY A 91 11.89 -13.84 -17.32
N GLU A 92 10.74 -13.58 -17.92
CA GLU A 92 9.57 -12.99 -17.23
C GLU A 92 9.28 -13.64 -15.88
N GLY A 93 9.31 -14.97 -15.78
CA GLY A 93 9.02 -15.68 -14.54
C GLY A 93 9.98 -15.30 -13.42
N LEU A 94 11.28 -15.15 -13.73
CA LEU A 94 12.28 -14.71 -12.75
C LEU A 94 12.05 -13.26 -12.32
N LEU A 95 11.83 -12.36 -13.28
CA LEU A 95 11.56 -10.93 -12.99
C LEU A 95 10.30 -10.79 -12.14
N ARG A 96 9.24 -11.50 -12.47
CA ARG A 96 8.00 -11.52 -11.70
C ARG A 96 8.23 -11.97 -10.26
N THR A 97 9.02 -13.02 -10.05
CA THR A 97 9.37 -13.50 -8.72
C THR A 97 10.16 -12.46 -7.93
N ILE A 98 11.16 -11.82 -8.55
CA ILE A 98 11.96 -10.77 -7.91
C ILE A 98 11.09 -9.60 -7.46
N TYR A 99 10.17 -9.13 -8.32
CA TYR A 99 9.29 -8.00 -7.98
C TYR A 99 8.23 -8.36 -6.95
N LEU A 100 7.78 -9.62 -6.87
CA LEU A 100 6.82 -10.07 -5.86
C LEU A 100 7.47 -10.40 -4.52
N TYR A 101 8.77 -10.70 -4.50
CA TYR A 101 9.48 -11.13 -3.30
C TYR A 101 9.36 -10.15 -2.12
N PRO A 102 9.47 -8.81 -2.31
CA PRO A 102 9.34 -7.85 -1.21
C PRO A 102 8.02 -7.98 -0.43
N MET A 103 6.94 -8.34 -1.09
CA MET A 103 5.64 -8.51 -0.44
C MET A 103 5.58 -9.71 0.51
N ALA A 104 6.45 -10.70 0.34
CA ALA A 104 6.56 -11.86 1.23
C ALA A 104 7.28 -11.53 2.55
N ILE A 105 7.95 -10.39 2.63
CA ILE A 105 8.66 -9.91 3.82
C ILE A 105 7.69 -9.16 4.71
N SER A 106 7.80 -9.31 6.04
CA SER A 106 6.97 -8.54 6.97
C SER A 106 7.31 -7.05 6.93
N PHE A 107 6.32 -6.19 7.21
CA PHE A 107 6.52 -4.74 7.24
C PHE A 107 7.59 -4.30 8.23
N ILE A 108 7.70 -4.96 9.39
CA ILE A 108 8.74 -4.66 10.40
C ILE A 108 10.13 -4.93 9.84
N VAL A 109 10.33 -6.07 9.17
CA VAL A 109 11.63 -6.42 8.57
C VAL A 109 11.97 -5.45 7.43
N THR A 110 11.00 -5.09 6.61
CA THR A 110 11.17 -4.09 5.55
C THR A 110 11.56 -2.74 6.14
N GLY A 111 10.84 -2.23 7.13
CA GLY A 111 11.15 -0.96 7.78
C GLY A 111 12.57 -0.97 8.38
N THR A 112 12.92 -2.02 9.12
CA THR A 112 14.26 -2.15 9.72
C THR A 112 15.37 -2.20 8.66
N ALA A 113 15.19 -2.95 7.56
CA ALA A 113 16.16 -3.02 6.47
C ALA A 113 16.35 -1.65 5.79
N TRP A 114 15.24 -0.97 5.47
CA TRP A 114 15.29 0.36 4.88
C TRP A 114 15.88 1.41 5.82
N LYS A 115 15.61 1.32 7.12
CA LYS A 115 16.24 2.17 8.15
C LYS A 115 17.76 2.01 8.15
N TRP A 116 18.29 0.80 8.04
CA TRP A 116 19.74 0.58 7.92
C TRP A 116 20.28 1.10 6.59
N MET A 117 19.57 0.86 5.49
CA MET A 117 19.99 1.34 4.17
C MET A 117 20.02 2.86 4.06
N LEU A 118 19.08 3.55 4.71
CA LEU A 118 18.96 5.01 4.66
C LEU A 118 19.61 5.71 5.86
N ASN A 119 20.28 4.96 6.75
CA ASN A 119 20.95 5.54 7.93
C ASN A 119 22.09 6.45 7.49
N PRO A 120 22.11 7.74 7.94
CA PRO A 120 23.20 8.66 7.65
C PRO A 120 24.55 8.10 8.07
N GLY A 121 25.55 8.22 7.22
CA GLY A 121 26.92 7.79 7.45
C GLY A 121 27.18 6.28 7.36
N GLN A 122 26.18 5.42 7.29
CA GLN A 122 26.38 3.96 7.24
C GLN A 122 25.78 3.29 6.00
N GLY A 123 24.63 3.74 5.53
CA GLY A 123 23.90 3.09 4.45
C GLY A 123 24.28 3.62 3.08
N LEU A 124 23.30 4.13 2.37
CA LEU A 124 23.43 4.66 0.99
C LEU A 124 24.47 5.79 0.91
N GLU A 125 24.53 6.66 1.89
CA GLU A 125 25.49 7.76 1.96
C GLU A 125 26.94 7.24 1.98
N HIS A 126 27.24 6.26 2.81
CA HIS A 126 28.55 5.64 2.88
C HIS A 126 28.95 5.01 1.53
N LEU A 127 28.02 4.31 0.89
CA LEU A 127 28.25 3.70 -0.42
C LEU A 127 28.55 4.75 -1.50
N MET A 128 27.82 5.86 -1.51
CA MET A 128 28.05 6.98 -2.44
C MET A 128 29.41 7.63 -2.22
N HIS A 129 29.82 7.81 -0.97
CA HIS A 129 31.17 8.32 -0.65
C HIS A 129 32.27 7.40 -1.15
N GLN A 130 32.11 6.07 -1.00
CA GLN A 130 33.06 5.08 -1.55
C GLN A 130 33.16 5.15 -3.09
N TRP A 131 32.07 5.49 -3.78
CA TRP A 131 32.05 5.65 -5.23
C TRP A 131 32.55 7.02 -5.70
N GLY A 132 33.06 7.86 -4.79
CA GLY A 132 33.66 9.17 -5.11
C GLY A 132 32.71 10.36 -5.02
N PHE A 133 31.47 10.16 -4.63
CA PHE A 133 30.50 11.26 -4.43
C PHE A 133 30.60 11.84 -3.02
N ALA A 134 31.74 12.46 -2.67
CA ALA A 134 32.01 12.97 -1.32
C ALA A 134 31.05 14.05 -0.82
N GLY A 135 30.33 14.72 -1.72
CA GLY A 135 29.33 15.75 -1.37
C GLY A 135 27.90 15.22 -1.20
N PHE A 136 27.69 13.90 -1.33
CA PHE A 136 26.36 13.33 -1.14
C PHE A 136 26.04 13.19 0.36
N SER A 137 24.94 13.79 0.83
CA SER A 137 24.41 13.63 2.17
C SER A 137 22.97 13.17 2.11
N PHE A 138 22.61 12.21 2.98
CA PHE A 138 21.25 11.70 3.05
C PHE A 138 20.81 11.66 4.52
N ASP A 139 20.21 12.75 4.96
CA ASP A 139 19.76 12.98 6.33
C ASP A 139 18.23 12.89 6.53
N TRP A 140 17.52 12.44 5.51
CA TRP A 140 16.05 12.39 5.51
C TRP A 140 15.48 11.57 6.67
N LEU A 141 16.17 10.50 7.06
CA LEU A 141 15.70 9.62 8.12
C LEU A 141 15.66 10.31 9.50
N ILE A 142 16.60 11.22 9.76
CA ILE A 142 16.71 11.94 11.04
C ILE A 142 15.98 13.28 11.02
N ASN A 143 15.58 13.75 9.84
CA ASN A 143 14.83 14.97 9.68
C ASN A 143 13.33 14.71 9.86
N PRO A 144 12.67 15.30 10.88
CA PRO A 144 11.25 15.06 11.17
C PRO A 144 10.30 15.37 9.99
N GLU A 145 10.67 16.32 9.12
CA GLU A 145 9.84 16.70 7.97
C GLU A 145 10.03 15.74 6.79
N MET A 146 11.21 15.13 6.68
CA MET A 146 11.58 14.28 5.54
C MET A 146 11.43 12.78 5.82
N ALA A 147 11.40 12.37 7.09
CA ALA A 147 11.34 10.96 7.47
C ALA A 147 10.15 10.19 6.85
N ILE A 148 9.01 10.86 6.65
CA ILE A 148 7.82 10.27 6.03
C ILE A 148 8.09 9.77 4.60
N TYR A 149 8.96 10.44 3.85
CA TYR A 149 9.31 10.03 2.49
C TYR A 149 10.16 8.75 2.46
N CYS A 150 10.99 8.52 3.50
CA CYS A 150 11.71 7.25 3.65
C CYS A 150 10.72 6.08 3.83
N VAL A 151 9.68 6.29 4.63
CA VAL A 151 8.61 5.29 4.83
C VAL A 151 7.83 5.06 3.53
N VAL A 152 7.54 6.11 2.76
CA VAL A 152 6.91 6.01 1.43
C VAL A 152 7.74 5.14 0.48
N ILE A 153 9.06 5.41 0.39
CA ILE A 153 9.96 4.65 -0.49
C ILE A 153 9.94 3.16 -0.14
N ALA A 154 10.06 2.83 1.16
CA ALA A 154 10.03 1.45 1.64
C ALA A 154 8.68 0.76 1.32
N GLY A 155 7.57 1.46 1.57
CA GLY A 155 6.22 0.96 1.29
C GLY A 155 5.97 0.75 -0.19
N VAL A 156 6.33 1.70 -1.04
CA VAL A 156 6.19 1.58 -2.51
C VAL A 156 7.00 0.39 -3.03
N TRP A 157 8.27 0.26 -2.60
CA TRP A 157 9.12 -0.88 -2.97
C TRP A 157 8.46 -2.21 -2.61
N GLN A 158 7.89 -2.32 -1.41
CA GLN A 158 7.26 -3.54 -0.94
C GLN A 158 5.98 -3.89 -1.69
N SER A 159 5.18 -2.88 -2.07
CA SER A 159 3.83 -3.09 -2.59
C SER A 159 3.73 -3.03 -4.12
N ALA A 160 4.70 -2.43 -4.81
CA ALA A 160 4.65 -2.24 -6.26
C ALA A 160 4.57 -3.55 -7.05
N GLY A 161 5.24 -4.62 -6.57
CA GLY A 161 5.17 -5.94 -7.19
C GLY A 161 3.78 -6.57 -7.14
N PHE A 162 3.04 -6.35 -6.05
CA PHE A 162 1.66 -6.80 -5.95
C PHE A 162 0.73 -6.07 -6.92
N VAL A 163 0.87 -4.75 -6.99
CA VAL A 163 0.14 -3.92 -7.97
C VAL A 163 0.47 -4.39 -9.39
N MET A 164 1.76 -4.59 -9.69
CA MET A 164 2.21 -5.16 -10.97
C MET A 164 1.49 -6.48 -11.29
N ALA A 165 1.38 -7.41 -10.34
CA ALA A 165 0.75 -8.70 -10.58
C ALA A 165 -0.74 -8.58 -10.91
N LEU A 166 -1.47 -7.70 -10.20
CA LEU A 166 -2.89 -7.45 -10.46
C LEU A 166 -3.11 -6.83 -11.85
N PHE A 167 -2.31 -5.82 -12.20
CA PHE A 167 -2.42 -5.17 -13.51
C PHE A 167 -1.97 -6.10 -14.64
N LEU A 168 -0.91 -6.90 -14.44
CA LEU A 168 -0.48 -7.88 -15.44
C LEU A 168 -1.55 -8.95 -15.69
N ALA A 169 -2.22 -9.42 -14.65
CA ALA A 169 -3.36 -10.33 -14.79
C ALA A 169 -4.52 -9.67 -15.56
N GLY A 170 -4.80 -8.39 -15.25
CA GLY A 170 -5.81 -7.61 -15.98
C GLY A 170 -5.45 -7.39 -17.46
N LEU A 171 -4.19 -7.06 -17.76
CA LEU A 171 -3.70 -6.88 -19.14
C LEU A 171 -3.88 -8.15 -19.94
N ARG A 172 -3.53 -9.30 -19.39
CA ARG A 172 -3.67 -10.61 -20.04
C ARG A 172 -5.10 -11.12 -20.15
N GLY A 173 -6.03 -10.49 -19.44
CA GLY A 173 -7.47 -10.74 -19.57
C GLY A 173 -8.12 -10.00 -20.73
N ILE A 174 -7.41 -9.07 -21.38
CA ILE A 174 -7.92 -8.35 -22.56
C ILE A 174 -7.79 -9.26 -23.80
N ASP A 175 -8.88 -9.36 -24.56
CA ASP A 175 -8.89 -10.18 -25.77
C ASP A 175 -7.93 -9.59 -26.83
N ASP A 176 -6.97 -10.42 -27.26
CA ASP A 176 -6.00 -10.09 -28.31
C ASP A 176 -6.66 -9.63 -29.62
N SER A 177 -7.89 -10.06 -29.90
CA SER A 177 -8.64 -9.67 -31.08
C SER A 177 -8.90 -8.16 -31.14
N ILE A 178 -9.16 -7.54 -29.98
CA ILE A 178 -9.39 -6.10 -29.87
C ILE A 178 -8.11 -5.32 -30.22
N ILE A 179 -6.96 -5.80 -29.74
CA ILE A 179 -5.66 -5.18 -30.00
C ILE A 179 -5.30 -5.31 -31.47
N LYS A 180 -5.51 -6.51 -32.08
CA LYS A 180 -5.25 -6.77 -33.48
C LYS A 180 -6.16 -5.95 -34.39
N ALA A 181 -7.46 -5.83 -34.08
CA ALA A 181 -8.37 -5.00 -34.82
C ALA A 181 -7.92 -3.53 -34.87
N ALA A 182 -7.54 -2.98 -33.72
CA ALA A 182 -7.02 -1.61 -33.63
C ALA A 182 -5.71 -1.42 -34.42
N GLN A 183 -4.85 -2.46 -34.50
CA GLN A 183 -3.63 -2.43 -35.33
C GLN A 183 -3.96 -2.43 -36.81
N VAL A 184 -4.96 -3.20 -37.24
CA VAL A 184 -5.46 -3.20 -38.65
C VAL A 184 -6.01 -1.83 -39.01
N ASP A 185 -6.67 -1.14 -38.06
CA ASP A 185 -7.16 0.24 -38.25
C ASP A 185 -6.03 1.28 -38.22
N GLY A 186 -4.76 0.86 -38.14
CA GLY A 186 -3.59 1.74 -38.22
C GLY A 186 -3.29 2.46 -36.92
N ALA A 187 -3.85 2.04 -35.78
CA ALA A 187 -3.54 2.65 -34.50
C ALA A 187 -2.12 2.26 -34.01
N SER A 188 -1.33 3.25 -33.59
CA SER A 188 -0.01 3.01 -32.97
C SER A 188 -0.15 2.37 -31.59
N LEU A 189 0.84 1.57 -31.17
CA LEU A 189 0.83 0.92 -29.84
C LEU A 189 0.52 1.87 -28.68
N PRO A 190 1.15 3.06 -28.54
CA PRO A 190 0.80 4.00 -27.48
C PRO A 190 -0.67 4.42 -27.51
N ARG A 191 -1.24 4.61 -28.73
CA ARG A 191 -2.66 4.98 -28.88
C ARG A 191 -3.59 3.84 -28.43
N ILE A 192 -3.23 2.58 -28.74
CA ILE A 192 -3.97 1.39 -28.30
C ILE A 192 -3.96 1.31 -26.76
N TYR A 193 -2.79 1.46 -26.15
CA TYR A 193 -2.70 1.43 -24.67
C TYR A 193 -3.53 2.54 -24.03
N TRP A 194 -3.41 3.78 -24.49
CA TRP A 194 -4.12 4.91 -23.87
C TRP A 194 -5.63 4.88 -24.10
N ARG A 195 -6.10 4.47 -25.28
CA ARG A 195 -7.52 4.56 -25.63
C ARG A 195 -8.31 3.27 -25.43
N ILE A 196 -7.66 2.13 -25.39
CA ILE A 196 -8.32 0.83 -25.29
C ILE A 196 -7.87 0.10 -24.00
N VAL A 197 -6.57 -0.18 -23.86
CA VAL A 197 -6.07 -1.04 -22.79
C VAL A 197 -6.28 -0.41 -21.40
N ILE A 198 -5.79 0.82 -21.18
CA ILE A 198 -5.90 1.50 -19.89
C ILE A 198 -7.37 1.70 -19.47
N PRO A 199 -8.28 2.17 -20.33
CA PRO A 199 -9.69 2.24 -19.98
C PRO A 199 -10.34 0.89 -19.66
N SER A 200 -9.95 -0.18 -20.34
CA SER A 200 -10.45 -1.53 -20.07
C SER A 200 -10.01 -2.06 -18.71
N LEU A 201 -8.92 -1.55 -18.14
CA LEU A 201 -8.40 -1.89 -16.82
C LEU A 201 -9.07 -1.14 -15.66
N ARG A 202 -10.10 -0.31 -15.91
CA ARG A 202 -10.80 0.43 -14.83
C ARG A 202 -11.22 -0.45 -13.65
N PRO A 203 -11.82 -1.65 -13.84
CA PRO A 203 -12.20 -2.51 -12.71
C PRO A 203 -10.97 -2.95 -11.89
N VAL A 204 -9.86 -3.30 -12.56
CA VAL A 204 -8.60 -3.67 -11.91
C VAL A 204 -8.01 -2.49 -11.16
N PHE A 205 -8.08 -1.29 -11.73
CA PHE A 205 -7.62 -0.06 -11.09
C PHE A 205 -8.35 0.18 -9.77
N PHE A 206 -9.69 0.14 -9.77
CA PHE A 206 -10.47 0.39 -8.56
C PHE A 206 -10.27 -0.68 -7.50
N SER A 207 -10.24 -1.98 -7.87
CA SER A 207 -9.98 -3.05 -6.91
C SER A 207 -8.57 -2.96 -6.32
N THR A 208 -7.56 -2.68 -7.12
CA THR A 208 -6.18 -2.48 -6.66
C THR A 208 -6.08 -1.25 -5.77
N LEU A 209 -6.70 -0.14 -6.15
CA LEU A 209 -6.76 1.09 -5.35
C LEU A 209 -7.35 0.82 -3.96
N MET A 210 -8.45 0.06 -3.86
CA MET A 210 -9.05 -0.30 -2.57
C MET A 210 -8.09 -1.11 -1.70
N VAL A 211 -7.41 -2.10 -2.29
CA VAL A 211 -6.45 -2.93 -1.53
C VAL A 211 -5.26 -2.10 -1.06
N VAL A 212 -4.66 -1.30 -1.94
CA VAL A 212 -3.50 -0.46 -1.59
C VAL A 212 -3.88 0.62 -0.57
N SER A 213 -5.08 1.21 -0.66
CA SER A 213 -5.60 2.15 0.35
C SER A 213 -5.75 1.48 1.71
N HIS A 214 -6.22 0.24 1.75
CA HIS A 214 -6.31 -0.53 2.98
C HIS A 214 -4.92 -0.80 3.58
N LEU A 215 -3.92 -1.12 2.75
CA LEU A 215 -2.53 -1.28 3.18
C LEU A 215 -1.95 0.04 3.73
N ALA A 216 -2.29 1.18 3.12
CA ALA A 216 -1.87 2.50 3.61
C ALA A 216 -2.35 2.78 5.04
N ILE A 217 -3.62 2.48 5.33
CA ILE A 217 -4.19 2.67 6.68
C ILE A 217 -3.56 1.71 7.70
N LYS A 218 -3.16 0.51 7.27
CA LYS A 218 -2.51 -0.50 8.12
C LYS A 218 -0.99 -0.41 8.19
N SER A 219 -0.40 0.72 7.82
CA SER A 219 1.06 0.91 7.75
C SER A 219 1.76 1.06 9.11
N PHE A 220 1.06 0.87 10.24
CA PHE A 220 1.60 1.03 11.59
C PHE A 220 2.94 0.30 11.79
N ASP A 221 3.02 -0.97 11.40
CA ASP A 221 4.22 -1.80 11.58
C ASP A 221 5.42 -1.28 10.79
N LEU A 222 5.19 -0.70 9.60
CA LEU A 222 6.24 -0.11 8.78
C LEU A 222 6.78 1.19 9.38
N VAL A 223 5.89 2.00 9.97
CA VAL A 223 6.24 3.29 10.58
C VAL A 223 6.98 3.10 11.91
N MET A 224 6.65 2.04 12.67
CA MET A 224 7.24 1.77 13.99
C MET A 224 8.60 1.07 13.91
N ALA A 225 9.00 0.51 12.76
CA ALA A 225 10.28 -0.14 12.55
C ALA A 225 11.44 0.85 12.37
#